data_05632d1ae467f7df3fe3c27c7a250933
#
_entry.id   05632d1ae467f7df3fe3c27c7a250933
#
_cell.length_a   1.000
_cell.length_b   1.000
_cell.length_c   1.000
_cell.angle_alpha   90.00
_cell.angle_beta   90.00
_cell.angle_gamma   90.00
#
_symmetry.space_group_name_H-M   'P 1'
#
loop_
_entity.id
_entity.type
_entity.pdbx_description
1 polymer ?
#
loop_
_entity_poly.entity_id
_entity_poly.type
_entity_poly.pdbx_seq_one_letter_code
_entity_poly.pdbx_strand_id
1 'polypeptide(L)'
;MGTQPSLRARILPRFPAQVLAGTGITITKNGGTYTFAAQAYANIPITALQSIPSDRLLGRDTSGTGAVEILTAGGGLGFNGAGSLELTANHRIRGVPAALLIGATPGVQDTLIPYSCTITRVTIISDATSGNPTITLQKGNFSAWPTGLVDITGGVNPVLVAGKYQNSTLAGWTTGINAGDIIRFSSTTGAPITRLNITLELLPL
;
A
#
# COMPACT_ATOMS: atom_id res chain seq x y z
N MET A 1 2.80 45.04 91.04
CA MET A 1 2.52 43.86 90.21
C MET A 1 2.60 44.30 88.73
N GLY A 2 3.77 44.02 88.17
CA GLY A 2 4.03 44.38 86.77
C GLY A 2 3.63 43.28 85.82
N THR A 3 2.74 43.61 84.86
CA THR A 3 2.36 42.66 83.78
C THR A 3 3.48 42.62 82.75
N GLN A 4 4.11 41.48 82.57
CA GLN A 4 5.07 41.27 81.48
C GLN A 4 4.34 41.26 80.14
N PRO A 5 4.82 41.97 79.11
CA PRO A 5 4.27 41.84 77.78
C PRO A 5 4.75 40.51 77.14
N SER A 6 3.81 39.65 76.77
CA SER A 6 4.12 38.45 76.04
C SER A 6 4.55 38.78 74.61
N LEU A 7 5.84 38.60 74.32
CA LEU A 7 6.40 38.61 72.98
C LEU A 7 5.93 37.34 72.24
N ARG A 8 4.81 37.48 71.50
CA ARG A 8 4.46 36.46 70.47
C ARG A 8 5.30 36.76 69.24
N ALA A 9 6.41 36.09 69.10
CA ALA A 9 7.12 36.08 67.83
C ALA A 9 6.26 35.39 66.80
N ARG A 10 5.69 36.14 65.90
CA ARG A 10 4.97 35.60 64.75
C ARG A 10 6.02 35.18 63.72
N ILE A 11 6.36 33.89 63.68
CA ILE A 11 7.17 33.33 62.59
C ILE A 11 6.30 33.34 61.36
N LEU A 12 6.43 34.38 60.54
CA LEU A 12 5.83 34.39 59.17
C LEU A 12 6.70 33.49 58.33
N PRO A 13 6.17 32.43 57.77
CA PRO A 13 6.93 31.63 56.81
C PRO A 13 7.35 32.55 55.69
N ARG A 14 8.69 32.72 55.50
CA ARG A 14 9.21 33.41 54.31
C ARG A 14 8.93 32.52 53.11
N PHE A 15 7.82 32.76 52.46
CA PHE A 15 7.62 32.25 51.12
C PHE A 15 8.61 32.95 50.17
N PRO A 16 9.17 32.25 49.18
CA PRO A 16 10.03 32.87 48.19
C PRO A 16 9.30 34.07 47.57
N ALA A 17 10.03 35.17 47.37
CA ALA A 17 9.50 36.41 46.87
C ALA A 17 8.82 36.27 45.49
N GLN A 18 9.12 35.19 44.77
CA GLN A 18 8.56 34.88 43.48
C GLN A 18 8.40 33.39 43.31
N VAL A 19 7.21 32.96 42.88
CA VAL A 19 6.93 31.60 42.42
C VAL A 19 6.61 31.76 40.95
N LEU A 20 7.45 31.18 40.10
CA LEU A 20 7.30 31.20 38.66
C LEU A 20 6.68 29.87 38.18
N ALA A 21 5.66 29.97 37.35
CA ALA A 21 5.10 28.83 36.67
C ALA A 21 6.03 28.38 35.52
N GLY A 22 6.36 27.09 35.46
CA GLY A 22 6.94 26.50 34.26
C GLY A 22 5.88 26.30 33.18
N THR A 23 6.33 25.95 31.98
CA THR A 23 5.42 25.65 30.87
C THR A 23 4.42 24.55 31.25
N GLY A 24 3.12 24.78 31.01
CA GLY A 24 2.07 23.81 31.30
C GLY A 24 1.56 23.81 32.75
N ILE A 25 1.98 24.78 33.59
CA ILE A 25 1.50 24.94 34.96
C ILE A 25 0.92 26.33 35.12
N THR A 26 -0.30 26.41 35.64
CA THR A 26 -0.92 27.66 36.05
C THR A 26 -0.83 27.81 37.57
N ILE A 27 -0.30 28.92 38.05
CA ILE A 27 -0.24 29.22 39.47
C ILE A 27 -1.21 30.39 39.77
N THR A 28 -2.20 30.10 40.60
CA THR A 28 -3.17 31.14 41.04
C THR A 28 -2.93 31.43 42.52
N LYS A 29 -2.78 32.69 42.89
CA LYS A 29 -2.68 33.13 44.27
C LYS A 29 -4.00 33.80 44.68
N ASN A 30 -4.61 33.26 45.74
CA ASN A 30 -5.78 33.86 46.34
C ASN A 30 -5.55 34.04 47.85
N GLY A 31 -5.48 35.30 48.27
CA GLY A 31 -5.07 35.62 49.65
C GLY A 31 -3.66 35.12 49.97
N GLY A 32 -3.52 34.23 50.92
CA GLY A 32 -2.25 33.59 51.31
C GLY A 32 -2.04 32.21 50.69
N THR A 33 -2.96 31.75 49.83
CA THR A 33 -2.93 30.39 49.27
C THR A 33 -2.51 30.40 47.80
N TYR A 34 -1.58 29.54 47.44
CA TYR A 34 -1.19 29.26 46.06
C TYR A 34 -1.84 27.95 45.61
N THR A 35 -2.53 28.03 44.48
CA THR A 35 -3.09 26.83 43.79
C THR A 35 -2.25 26.56 42.55
N PHE A 36 -1.75 25.34 42.43
CA PHE A 36 -1.02 24.83 41.29
C PHE A 36 -1.97 23.94 40.47
N ALA A 37 -2.20 24.30 39.22
CA ALA A 37 -2.99 23.50 38.30
C ALA A 37 -2.16 23.16 37.07
N ALA A 38 -2.10 21.89 36.72
CA ALA A 38 -1.59 21.49 35.42
C ALA A 38 -2.58 21.93 34.34
N GLN A 39 -2.08 22.56 33.27
CA GLN A 39 -2.92 22.80 32.10
C GLN A 39 -3.33 21.46 31.49
N ALA A 40 -4.60 21.18 31.44
CA ALA A 40 -5.09 20.09 30.62
C ALA A 40 -4.86 20.44 29.15
N TYR A 41 -3.92 19.80 28.50
CA TYR A 41 -3.79 19.87 27.07
C TYR A 41 -4.96 19.09 26.46
N ALA A 42 -6.10 19.74 26.31
CA ALA A 42 -7.26 19.14 25.64
C ALA A 42 -6.99 18.88 24.15
N ASN A 43 -6.07 19.66 23.55
CA ASN A 43 -5.60 19.46 22.18
C ASN A 43 -4.13 19.89 22.12
N ILE A 44 -3.23 18.97 21.83
CA ILE A 44 -1.87 19.29 21.44
C ILE A 44 -1.95 19.72 19.96
N PRO A 45 -1.68 20.98 19.60
CA PRO A 45 -1.68 21.36 18.19
C PRO A 45 -0.66 20.50 17.44
N ILE A 46 -0.98 20.05 16.23
CA ILE A 46 -0.05 19.30 15.39
C ILE A 46 1.29 20.03 15.25
N THR A 47 1.27 21.36 15.27
CA THR A 47 2.46 22.21 15.24
C THR A 47 3.35 22.11 16.49
N ALA A 48 2.81 21.61 17.61
CA ALA A 48 3.58 21.36 18.84
C ALA A 48 4.23 19.96 18.86
N LEU A 49 3.85 19.08 17.93
CA LEU A 49 4.55 17.83 17.70
C LEU A 49 5.88 18.16 17.01
N GLN A 50 6.94 17.49 17.43
CA GLN A 50 8.22 17.57 16.71
C GLN A 50 8.00 17.20 15.24
N SER A 51 8.82 17.74 14.34
CA SER A 51 8.73 17.42 12.91
C SER A 51 8.75 15.91 12.71
N ILE A 52 7.70 15.40 12.09
CA ILE A 52 7.61 14.00 11.73
C ILE A 52 8.23 13.87 10.34
N PRO A 53 9.24 13.00 10.14
CA PRO A 53 9.77 12.75 8.80
C PRO A 53 8.67 12.28 7.84
N SER A 54 8.84 12.50 6.53
CA SER A 54 7.95 11.98 5.51
C SER A 54 7.81 10.45 5.62
N ASP A 55 6.68 9.91 5.15
CA ASP A 55 6.37 8.48 5.15
C ASP A 55 6.32 7.81 6.54
N ARG A 56 5.88 8.57 7.55
CA ARG A 56 5.71 8.09 8.92
C ARG A 56 4.28 8.26 9.41
N LEU A 57 3.87 7.35 10.26
CA LEU A 57 2.62 7.40 11.01
C LEU A 57 2.93 7.60 12.49
N LEU A 58 2.06 8.35 13.18
CA LEU A 58 2.03 8.33 14.62
C LEU A 58 1.08 7.24 15.07
N GLY A 59 1.55 6.34 15.90
CA GLY A 59 0.76 5.23 16.41
C GLY A 59 1.46 4.55 17.55
N ARG A 60 1.10 3.30 17.78
CA ARG A 60 1.73 2.45 18.76
C ARG A 60 1.60 0.99 18.31
N ASP A 61 2.70 0.28 18.25
CA ASP A 61 2.76 -1.15 17.97
C ASP A 61 3.16 -1.98 19.20
N THR A 62 3.71 -1.32 20.22
CA THR A 62 4.07 -1.98 21.49
C THR A 62 2.81 -2.23 22.32
N SER A 63 2.63 -3.42 22.86
CA SER A 63 1.48 -3.77 23.70
C SER A 63 1.45 -2.97 25.01
N GLY A 64 0.24 -2.67 25.53
CA GLY A 64 0.00 -1.92 26.75
C GLY A 64 -0.16 -0.42 26.54
N THR A 65 -0.07 0.38 27.62
CA THR A 65 -0.14 1.85 27.59
C THR A 65 1.27 2.45 27.53
N GLY A 66 1.46 3.53 26.78
CA GLY A 66 2.77 4.20 26.67
C GLY A 66 2.76 5.40 25.75
N ALA A 67 3.94 5.95 25.47
CA ALA A 67 4.10 7.08 24.57
C ALA A 67 3.70 6.74 23.13
N VAL A 68 3.36 7.76 22.35
CA VAL A 68 3.15 7.64 20.90
C VAL A 68 4.48 7.32 20.22
N GLU A 69 4.46 6.37 19.30
CA GLU A 69 5.61 5.89 18.54
C GLU A 69 5.53 6.38 17.10
N ILE A 70 6.68 6.57 16.46
CA ILE A 70 6.75 6.86 15.03
C ILE A 70 6.82 5.52 14.30
N LEU A 71 5.73 5.19 13.61
CA LEU A 71 5.63 3.97 12.82
C LEU A 71 6.08 4.24 11.38
N THR A 72 6.81 3.28 10.81
CA THR A 72 7.16 3.31 9.39
C THR A 72 6.08 2.55 8.62
N ALA A 73 5.59 3.12 7.53
CA ALA A 73 4.78 2.36 6.59
C ALA A 73 5.65 1.20 6.06
N GLY A 74 5.34 -0.03 6.48
CA GLY A 74 6.07 -1.24 6.11
C GLY A 74 5.79 -1.69 4.69
N GLY A 75 6.59 -2.65 4.20
CA GLY A 75 6.54 -3.11 2.81
C GLY A 75 5.13 -3.41 2.32
N GLY A 76 4.66 -2.63 1.38
CA GLY A 76 3.33 -2.74 0.79
C GLY A 76 2.37 -1.60 1.10
N LEU A 77 2.69 -0.75 2.05
CA LEU A 77 1.95 0.48 2.35
C LEU A 77 2.83 1.70 2.08
N GLY A 78 2.27 2.72 1.49
CA GLY A 78 2.94 4.00 1.24
C GLY A 78 1.95 5.14 1.27
N PHE A 79 2.46 6.36 1.40
CA PHE A 79 1.65 7.56 1.25
C PHE A 79 1.70 8.04 -0.19
N ASN A 80 0.56 8.34 -0.79
CA ASN A 80 0.53 9.02 -2.08
C ASN A 80 0.85 10.52 -1.90
N GLY A 81 1.08 11.22 -3.00
CA GLY A 81 1.37 12.65 -2.98
C GLY A 81 0.27 13.52 -2.37
N ALA A 82 -0.94 13.00 -2.17
CA ALA A 82 -2.06 13.66 -1.50
C ALA A 82 -2.14 13.32 0.00
N GLY A 83 -1.19 12.57 0.55
CA GLY A 83 -1.13 12.19 1.96
C GLY A 83 -2.06 11.06 2.38
N SER A 84 -2.68 10.35 1.43
CA SER A 84 -3.48 9.16 1.72
C SER A 84 -2.60 7.91 1.82
N LEU A 85 -2.88 7.05 2.80
CA LEU A 85 -2.23 5.76 2.92
C LEU A 85 -2.78 4.80 1.86
N GLU A 86 -1.92 4.21 1.06
CA GLU A 86 -2.32 3.28 0.00
C GLU A 86 -1.39 2.06 -0.08
N LEU A 87 -1.87 1.01 -0.75
CA LEU A 87 -1.01 -0.12 -1.09
C LEU A 87 0.00 0.30 -2.15
N THR A 88 1.28 0.00 -1.91
CA THR A 88 2.32 0.22 -2.92
C THR A 88 2.08 -0.66 -4.16
N ALA A 89 2.65 -0.25 -5.29
CA ALA A 89 2.49 -0.95 -6.56
C ALA A 89 2.75 -2.47 -6.47
N ASN A 90 3.76 -2.88 -5.69
CA ASN A 90 4.11 -4.29 -5.53
C ASN A 90 3.02 -5.13 -4.84
N HIS A 91 2.14 -4.53 -4.05
CA HIS A 91 0.99 -5.20 -3.40
C HIS A 91 -0.30 -5.07 -4.20
N ARG A 92 -0.27 -4.33 -5.30
CA ARG A 92 -1.39 -4.17 -6.22
C ARG A 92 -1.35 -5.15 -7.39
N ILE A 93 -0.24 -5.90 -7.55
CA ILE A 93 -0.10 -6.87 -8.66
C ILE A 93 -1.15 -7.96 -8.52
N ARG A 94 -1.91 -8.17 -9.57
CA ARG A 94 -2.95 -9.19 -9.67
C ARG A 94 -2.63 -10.14 -10.79
N GLY A 95 -2.77 -11.45 -10.53
CA GLY A 95 -2.66 -12.48 -11.53
C GLY A 95 -4.00 -12.69 -12.25
N VAL A 96 -3.97 -12.75 -13.57
CA VAL A 96 -5.11 -13.18 -14.39
C VAL A 96 -4.71 -14.52 -15.02
N PRO A 97 -5.17 -15.63 -14.46
CA PRO A 97 -4.89 -16.95 -15.02
C PRO A 97 -5.83 -17.27 -16.20
N ALA A 98 -5.29 -17.92 -17.20
CA ALA A 98 -6.05 -18.55 -18.28
C ALA A 98 -5.58 -19.99 -18.43
N ALA A 99 -6.50 -20.94 -18.46
CA ALA A 99 -6.21 -22.34 -18.71
C ALA A 99 -6.73 -22.73 -20.08
N LEU A 100 -5.84 -23.03 -21.01
CA LEU A 100 -6.18 -23.48 -22.36
C LEU A 100 -6.09 -25.00 -22.43
N LEU A 101 -7.18 -25.63 -22.84
CA LEU A 101 -7.17 -27.04 -23.26
C LEU A 101 -6.85 -27.07 -24.76
N ILE A 102 -5.77 -27.78 -25.09
CA ILE A 102 -5.30 -27.92 -26.45
C ILE A 102 -5.50 -29.41 -26.83
N GLY A 103 -6.59 -29.67 -27.54
CA GLY A 103 -6.86 -31.02 -28.06
C GLY A 103 -6.57 -31.09 -29.55
N ALA A 104 -7.48 -31.73 -30.31
CA ALA A 104 -7.50 -31.72 -31.76
C ALA A 104 -7.83 -30.33 -32.35
N THR A 105 -8.32 -29.43 -31.54
CA THR A 105 -8.67 -28.07 -31.92
C THR A 105 -7.83 -27.05 -31.14
N PRO A 106 -7.51 -25.86 -31.71
CA PRO A 106 -6.83 -24.78 -30.99
C PRO A 106 -7.59 -24.38 -29.73
N GLY A 107 -6.84 -24.14 -28.65
CA GLY A 107 -7.39 -23.61 -27.40
C GLY A 107 -7.61 -22.11 -27.49
N VAL A 108 -8.78 -21.65 -27.04
CA VAL A 108 -9.11 -20.22 -26.95
C VAL A 108 -9.78 -19.94 -25.62
N GLN A 109 -9.37 -18.85 -24.96
CA GLN A 109 -10.02 -18.35 -23.75
C GLN A 109 -10.03 -16.81 -23.79
N ASP A 110 -11.16 -16.24 -23.43
CA ASP A 110 -11.37 -14.79 -23.35
C ASP A 110 -11.57 -14.38 -21.89
N THR A 111 -10.94 -13.28 -21.48
CA THR A 111 -11.05 -12.75 -20.12
C THR A 111 -11.29 -11.26 -20.16
N LEU A 112 -12.36 -10.80 -19.52
CA LEU A 112 -12.66 -9.38 -19.33
C LEU A 112 -11.78 -8.80 -18.22
N ILE A 113 -11.17 -7.66 -18.49
CA ILE A 113 -10.38 -6.92 -17.49
C ILE A 113 -11.22 -5.71 -17.01
N PRO A 114 -11.69 -5.71 -15.75
CA PRO A 114 -12.65 -4.69 -15.28
C PRO A 114 -12.00 -3.36 -14.84
N TYR A 115 -10.68 -3.24 -14.88
CA TYR A 115 -9.94 -2.05 -14.44
C TYR A 115 -8.77 -1.76 -15.38
N SER A 116 -8.37 -0.49 -15.46
CA SER A 116 -7.17 -0.11 -16.22
C SER A 116 -5.91 -0.59 -15.51
N CYS A 117 -4.98 -1.17 -16.27
CA CYS A 117 -3.77 -1.77 -15.73
C CYS A 117 -2.64 -1.86 -16.76
N THR A 118 -1.47 -2.22 -16.28
CA THR A 118 -0.30 -2.54 -17.11
C THR A 118 0.11 -3.98 -16.89
N ILE A 119 0.35 -4.74 -17.96
CA ILE A 119 0.93 -6.09 -17.88
C ILE A 119 2.40 -5.93 -17.48
N THR A 120 2.81 -6.60 -16.40
CA THR A 120 4.18 -6.53 -15.87
C THR A 120 4.97 -7.82 -16.11
N ARG A 121 4.27 -8.95 -16.24
CA ARG A 121 4.89 -10.24 -16.52
C ARG A 121 3.89 -11.20 -17.16
N VAL A 122 4.40 -12.09 -17.99
CA VAL A 122 3.69 -13.24 -18.49
C VAL A 122 4.43 -14.51 -18.08
N THR A 123 3.70 -15.49 -17.58
CA THR A 123 4.20 -16.83 -17.24
C THR A 123 3.33 -17.86 -17.89
N ILE A 124 3.94 -18.83 -18.56
CA ILE A 124 3.24 -19.93 -19.23
C ILE A 124 3.88 -21.26 -18.79
N ILE A 125 3.05 -22.20 -18.43
CA ILE A 125 3.44 -23.57 -18.11
C ILE A 125 2.56 -24.55 -18.87
N SER A 126 3.14 -25.64 -19.33
CA SER A 126 2.44 -26.73 -20.01
C SER A 126 2.51 -28.02 -19.21
N ASP A 127 1.65 -28.97 -19.57
CA ASP A 127 1.62 -30.33 -19.00
C ASP A 127 2.66 -31.27 -19.64
N ALA A 128 3.43 -30.81 -20.62
CA ALA A 128 4.51 -31.57 -21.24
C ALA A 128 5.76 -30.70 -21.45
N THR A 129 6.93 -31.32 -21.46
CA THR A 129 8.23 -30.65 -21.65
C THR A 129 8.64 -30.50 -23.11
N SER A 130 7.93 -31.14 -24.02
CA SER A 130 8.12 -31.04 -25.47
C SER A 130 6.83 -30.60 -26.15
N GLY A 131 6.93 -30.22 -27.41
CA GLY A 131 5.85 -29.56 -28.13
C GLY A 131 6.05 -28.03 -28.15
N ASN A 132 5.64 -27.40 -29.23
CA ASN A 132 5.84 -25.96 -29.43
C ASN A 132 4.59 -25.32 -30.09
N PRO A 133 3.47 -25.21 -29.35
CA PRO A 133 2.31 -24.52 -29.87
C PRO A 133 2.62 -23.05 -30.11
N THR A 134 2.02 -22.46 -31.14
CA THR A 134 2.03 -21.00 -31.28
C THR A 134 1.02 -20.42 -30.33
N ILE A 135 1.49 -19.58 -29.40
CA ILE A 135 0.67 -18.92 -28.39
C ILE A 135 0.50 -17.45 -28.81
N THR A 136 -0.74 -17.00 -28.89
CA THR A 136 -1.04 -15.60 -29.21
C THR A 136 -1.84 -14.97 -28.09
N LEU A 137 -1.54 -13.72 -27.82
CA LEU A 137 -2.27 -12.87 -26.89
C LEU A 137 -2.77 -11.64 -27.63
N GLN A 138 -4.08 -11.44 -27.58
CA GLN A 138 -4.72 -10.31 -28.26
C GLN A 138 -5.60 -9.57 -27.27
N LYS A 139 -5.84 -8.29 -27.54
CA LYS A 139 -6.84 -7.50 -26.81
C LYS A 139 -7.86 -6.89 -27.74
N GLY A 140 -9.05 -6.68 -27.25
CA GLY A 140 -10.11 -5.98 -27.96
C GLY A 140 -11.05 -5.28 -26.99
N ASN A 141 -11.72 -4.25 -27.45
CA ASN A 141 -12.72 -3.55 -26.65
C ASN A 141 -14.02 -4.37 -26.59
N PHE A 142 -14.67 -4.42 -25.44
CA PHE A 142 -15.92 -5.13 -25.23
C PHE A 142 -17.01 -4.73 -26.24
N SER A 143 -17.11 -3.44 -26.59
CA SER A 143 -18.13 -2.95 -27.53
C SER A 143 -17.94 -3.44 -28.97
N ALA A 144 -16.71 -3.82 -29.35
CA ALA A 144 -16.36 -4.33 -30.67
C ALA A 144 -16.24 -5.85 -30.75
N TRP A 145 -16.42 -6.51 -29.60
CA TRP A 145 -16.27 -7.96 -29.49
C TRP A 145 -17.28 -8.74 -30.37
N PRO A 146 -16.90 -9.84 -31.03
CA PRO A 146 -15.61 -10.53 -31.02
C PRO A 146 -14.63 -10.06 -32.12
N THR A 147 -14.88 -8.96 -32.77
CA THR A 147 -14.03 -8.34 -33.79
C THR A 147 -13.07 -7.31 -33.17
N GLY A 148 -12.17 -6.74 -33.96
CA GLY A 148 -11.28 -5.68 -33.48
C GLY A 148 -10.19 -6.14 -32.54
N LEU A 149 -9.84 -7.43 -32.54
CA LEU A 149 -8.74 -7.98 -31.78
C LEU A 149 -7.39 -7.52 -32.36
N VAL A 150 -6.53 -7.02 -31.48
CA VAL A 150 -5.19 -6.55 -31.82
C VAL A 150 -4.16 -7.38 -31.04
N ASP A 151 -3.14 -7.86 -31.72
CA ASP A 151 -2.02 -8.56 -31.08
C ASP A 151 -1.31 -7.62 -30.08
N ILE A 152 -1.10 -8.10 -28.87
CA ILE A 152 -0.40 -7.35 -27.82
C ILE A 152 1.07 -7.73 -27.71
N THR A 153 1.50 -8.81 -28.37
CA THR A 153 2.88 -9.30 -28.32
C THR A 153 3.82 -8.54 -29.27
N GLY A 154 3.27 -7.70 -30.17
CA GLY A 154 4.02 -7.00 -31.21
C GLY A 154 4.70 -7.97 -32.19
N GLY A 155 4.14 -9.17 -32.38
CA GLY A 155 4.69 -10.22 -33.22
C GLY A 155 5.79 -11.07 -32.52
N VAL A 156 6.10 -10.78 -31.25
CA VAL A 156 7.05 -11.55 -30.44
C VAL A 156 6.27 -12.53 -29.58
N ASN A 157 5.79 -13.59 -30.20
CA ASN A 157 4.99 -14.60 -29.51
C ASN A 157 5.79 -15.40 -28.51
N PRO A 158 5.19 -15.82 -27.36
CA PRO A 158 5.84 -16.71 -26.41
C PRO A 158 6.27 -18.03 -27.04
N VAL A 159 7.51 -18.44 -26.79
CA VAL A 159 8.06 -19.74 -27.21
C VAL A 159 8.41 -20.54 -25.98
N LEU A 160 7.83 -21.73 -25.82
CA LEU A 160 8.09 -22.60 -24.70
C LEU A 160 9.48 -23.24 -24.79
N VAL A 161 10.20 -23.22 -23.66
CA VAL A 161 11.44 -23.98 -23.49
C VAL A 161 11.23 -24.97 -22.37
N ALA A 162 11.35 -26.26 -22.69
CA ALA A 162 11.04 -27.36 -21.76
C ALA A 162 9.67 -27.19 -21.06
N GLY A 163 8.66 -26.83 -21.85
CA GLY A 163 7.28 -26.65 -21.37
C GLY A 163 7.01 -25.36 -20.55
N LYS A 164 7.93 -24.41 -20.54
CA LYS A 164 7.82 -23.18 -19.73
C LYS A 164 8.21 -21.96 -20.54
N TYR A 165 7.59 -20.83 -20.19
CA TYR A 165 7.97 -19.50 -20.68
C TYR A 165 7.72 -18.47 -19.57
N GLN A 166 8.61 -17.53 -19.41
CA GLN A 166 8.41 -16.37 -18.53
C GLN A 166 9.11 -15.16 -19.14
N ASN A 167 8.42 -14.03 -19.13
CA ASN A 167 8.97 -12.75 -19.58
C ASN A 167 8.41 -11.59 -18.73
N SER A 168 9.31 -10.79 -18.19
CA SER A 168 8.99 -9.57 -17.43
C SER A 168 9.49 -8.30 -18.11
N THR A 169 10.31 -8.43 -19.16
CA THR A 169 10.80 -7.27 -19.93
C THR A 169 9.74 -6.78 -20.91
N LEU A 170 8.98 -7.70 -21.51
CA LEU A 170 7.87 -7.45 -22.46
C LEU A 170 8.24 -6.43 -23.56
N ALA A 171 9.50 -6.47 -24.02
CA ALA A 171 9.96 -5.57 -25.07
C ALA A 171 9.14 -5.75 -26.35
N GLY A 172 8.63 -4.63 -26.88
CA GLY A 172 7.78 -4.64 -28.07
C GLY A 172 6.29 -4.97 -27.81
N TRP A 173 5.93 -5.32 -26.57
CA TRP A 173 4.55 -5.62 -26.25
C TRP A 173 3.71 -4.35 -25.99
N THR A 174 2.43 -4.39 -26.34
CA THR A 174 1.45 -3.41 -25.89
C THR A 174 0.94 -3.80 -24.52
N THR A 175 1.54 -3.27 -23.46
CA THR A 175 1.28 -3.68 -22.07
C THR A 175 0.09 -2.97 -21.42
N GLY A 176 -0.34 -1.82 -21.96
CA GLY A 176 -1.47 -1.04 -21.42
C GLY A 176 -2.82 -1.69 -21.75
N ILE A 177 -3.64 -1.90 -20.72
CA ILE A 177 -5.00 -2.46 -20.83
C ILE A 177 -5.97 -1.45 -20.22
N ASN A 178 -7.04 -1.13 -20.92
CA ASN A 178 -8.10 -0.26 -20.40
C ASN A 178 -9.16 -1.06 -19.65
N ALA A 179 -9.85 -0.42 -18.73
CA ALA A 179 -11.04 -1.03 -18.10
C ALA A 179 -12.07 -1.39 -19.17
N GLY A 180 -12.56 -2.64 -19.13
CA GLY A 180 -13.51 -3.18 -20.11
C GLY A 180 -12.87 -3.80 -21.36
N ASP A 181 -11.53 -3.82 -21.47
CA ASP A 181 -10.86 -4.60 -22.50
C ASP A 181 -11.00 -6.11 -22.22
N ILE A 182 -11.10 -6.89 -23.30
CA ILE A 182 -11.06 -8.35 -23.25
C ILE A 182 -9.69 -8.80 -23.76
N ILE A 183 -9.04 -9.67 -23.01
CA ILE A 183 -7.82 -10.36 -23.44
C ILE A 183 -8.21 -11.75 -23.95
N ARG A 184 -7.82 -12.04 -25.18
CA ARG A 184 -7.90 -13.36 -25.77
C ARG A 184 -6.56 -14.05 -25.66
N PHE A 185 -6.59 -15.22 -25.07
CA PHE A 185 -5.50 -16.19 -25.08
C PHE A 185 -5.85 -17.24 -26.12
N SER A 186 -4.95 -17.53 -27.05
CA SER A 186 -5.17 -18.60 -28.00
C SER A 186 -3.87 -19.37 -28.25
N SER A 187 -4.02 -20.63 -28.61
CA SER A 187 -2.90 -21.52 -28.90
C SER A 187 -3.26 -22.48 -30.02
N THR A 188 -2.33 -22.69 -30.94
CA THR A 188 -2.42 -23.79 -31.92
C THR A 188 -2.26 -25.12 -31.21
N THR A 189 -2.56 -26.19 -31.93
CA THR A 189 -2.20 -27.57 -31.50
C THR A 189 -0.69 -27.72 -31.38
N GLY A 190 -0.22 -28.46 -30.38
CA GLY A 190 1.21 -28.61 -30.10
C GLY A 190 1.51 -29.93 -29.38
N ALA A 191 1.15 -31.06 -30.02
CA ALA A 191 1.40 -32.37 -29.42
C ALA A 191 2.87 -32.49 -28.93
N PRO A 192 3.12 -33.08 -27.77
CA PRO A 192 2.19 -33.76 -26.87
C PRO A 192 1.46 -32.88 -25.84
N ILE A 193 1.59 -31.56 -25.90
CA ILE A 193 0.95 -30.64 -24.95
C ILE A 193 -0.57 -30.72 -25.13
N THR A 194 -1.30 -30.93 -24.05
CA THR A 194 -2.76 -30.93 -24.00
C THR A 194 -3.34 -29.81 -23.18
N ARG A 195 -2.53 -29.18 -22.33
CA ARG A 195 -2.95 -28.07 -21.48
C ARG A 195 -1.85 -27.01 -21.33
N LEU A 196 -2.24 -25.76 -21.42
CA LEU A 196 -1.43 -24.60 -21.09
C LEU A 196 -2.10 -23.81 -19.97
N ASN A 197 -1.33 -23.41 -18.99
CA ASN A 197 -1.72 -22.37 -18.03
C ASN A 197 -0.91 -21.11 -18.35
N ILE A 198 -1.63 -20.03 -18.63
CA ILE A 198 -1.06 -18.70 -18.92
C ILE A 198 -1.46 -17.78 -17.77
N THR A 199 -0.52 -17.10 -17.19
CA THR A 199 -0.78 -16.10 -16.16
C THR A 199 -0.18 -14.78 -16.57
N LEU A 200 -1.01 -13.73 -16.62
CA LEU A 200 -0.58 -12.35 -16.73
C LEU A 200 -0.55 -11.74 -15.34
N GLU A 201 0.54 -11.07 -14.99
CA GLU A 201 0.59 -10.23 -13.82
C GLU A 201 0.26 -8.79 -14.23
N LEU A 202 -0.73 -8.22 -13.57
CA LEU A 202 -1.29 -6.91 -13.86
C LEU A 202 -1.04 -5.96 -12.70
N LEU A 203 -0.53 -4.79 -13.02
CA LEU A 203 -0.41 -3.66 -12.10
C LEU A 203 -1.56 -2.69 -12.39
N PRO A 204 -2.58 -2.57 -11.52
CA PRO A 204 -3.65 -1.58 -11.66
C PRO A 204 -3.09 -0.15 -11.66
N LEU A 205 -3.72 0.73 -12.47
CA LEU A 205 -3.38 2.15 -12.58
C LEU A 205 -4.22 3.00 -11.63
#